data_3ec78fc7ad0449d7a48a0c9d866dbe76
#
_entry.id   3ec78fc7ad0449d7a48a0c9d866dbe76
#
_cell.length_a   1.000
_cell.length_b   1.000
_cell.length_c   1.000
_cell.angle_alpha   90.00
_cell.angle_beta   90.00
_cell.angle_gamma   90.00
#
_symmetry.space_group_name_H-M   'P 1'
#
loop_
_entity.id
_entity.type
_entity.pdbx_description
1 polymer ?
#
loop_
_entity_poly.entity_id
_entity_poly.type
_entity_poly.pdbx_seq_one_letter_code
_entity_poly.pdbx_strand_id
1 'polypeptide(L)'
;INNYAKNNLLPPPVKKKYSKDHMLMLVFIYYFKNLLSFSDIEELFRPITSKHFSGQTSQLSLEDIYNEVFTLEKGEMDNLKSDVAAKFARAQDTFSDAPVDDKDREYLKLFAFICELSFDVYLKTQMIEMIADQLREDAPAPRKK
;
A
#
# COMPACT_ATOMS: atom_id res chain seq x y z
N ILE A 1 13.20 12.10 1.19
CA ILE A 1 12.61 12.91 0.11
C ILE A 1 13.54 12.94 -1.11
N ASN A 2 14.82 13.31 -0.97
CA ASN A 2 15.77 13.36 -2.09
C ASN A 2 15.88 12.04 -2.88
N ASN A 3 15.75 10.90 -2.23
CA ASN A 3 15.79 9.59 -2.87
C ASN A 3 14.55 9.35 -3.75
N TYR A 4 13.39 9.83 -3.34
CA TYR A 4 12.16 9.70 -4.13
C TYR A 4 12.18 10.58 -5.39
N ALA A 5 12.74 11.79 -5.29
CA ALA A 5 12.94 12.64 -6.46
C ALA A 5 13.95 12.05 -7.45
N LYS A 6 15.03 11.41 -6.96
CA LYS A 6 16.03 10.73 -7.82
C LYS A 6 15.46 9.53 -8.57
N ASN A 7 14.48 8.84 -7.98
CA ASN A 7 13.81 7.68 -8.58
C ASN A 7 12.49 8.06 -9.26
N ASN A 8 12.27 9.32 -9.61
CA ASN A 8 11.08 9.84 -10.29
C ASN A 8 9.73 9.58 -9.59
N LEU A 9 9.75 9.15 -8.32
CA LEU A 9 8.53 8.94 -7.53
C LEU A 9 7.87 10.25 -7.10
N LEU A 10 8.68 11.29 -6.97
CA LEU A 10 8.23 12.61 -6.58
C LEU A 10 8.80 13.64 -7.55
N PRO A 11 7.99 14.47 -8.19
CA PRO A 11 8.47 15.54 -9.03
C PRO A 11 9.45 16.48 -8.28
N PRO A 12 10.42 17.08 -8.96
CA PRO A 12 11.38 17.98 -8.31
C PRO A 12 10.68 19.22 -7.73
N PRO A 13 11.15 19.75 -6.59
CA PRO A 13 10.57 20.94 -5.99
C PRO A 13 10.79 22.17 -6.86
N VAL A 14 9.79 23.05 -6.96
CA VAL A 14 9.90 24.32 -7.65
C VAL A 14 10.62 25.32 -6.76
N LYS A 15 11.70 25.92 -7.25
CA LYS A 15 12.54 26.89 -6.50
C LYS A 15 12.95 26.36 -5.11
N LYS A 16 13.28 25.06 -5.01
CA LYS A 16 13.64 24.35 -3.78
C LYS A 16 12.51 24.27 -2.72
N LYS A 17 11.26 24.52 -3.10
CA LYS A 17 10.09 24.41 -2.21
C LYS A 17 9.19 23.27 -2.65
N TYR A 18 8.78 22.44 -1.70
CA TYR A 18 7.76 21.42 -1.88
C TYR A 18 6.38 22.05 -1.71
N SER A 19 5.47 21.77 -2.64
CA SER A 19 4.07 22.19 -2.56
C SER A 19 3.25 21.24 -1.69
N LYS A 20 1.99 21.60 -1.44
CA LYS A 20 1.00 20.73 -0.82
C LYS A 20 0.88 19.40 -1.58
N ASP A 21 0.85 19.43 -2.91
CA ASP A 21 0.75 18.22 -3.74
C ASP A 21 1.94 17.28 -3.56
N HIS A 22 3.14 17.80 -3.38
CA HIS A 22 4.30 16.98 -3.04
C HIS A 22 4.11 16.26 -1.69
N MET A 23 3.52 16.94 -0.71
CA MET A 23 3.25 16.32 0.61
C MET A 23 2.20 15.21 0.50
N LEU A 24 1.13 15.43 -0.26
CA LEU A 24 0.10 14.41 -0.51
C LEU A 24 0.68 13.19 -1.22
N MET A 25 1.52 13.39 -2.24
CA MET A 25 2.24 12.29 -2.91
C MET A 25 3.15 11.52 -1.97
N LEU A 26 3.83 12.19 -1.03
CA LEU A 26 4.68 11.52 -0.04
C LEU A 26 3.89 10.59 0.87
N VAL A 27 2.64 10.92 1.20
CA VAL A 27 1.78 10.03 1.97
C VAL A 27 1.47 8.76 1.19
N PHE A 28 1.10 8.86 -0.09
CA PHE A 28 0.90 7.69 -0.94
C PHE A 28 2.16 6.84 -1.08
N ILE A 29 3.33 7.47 -1.32
CA ILE A 29 4.62 6.77 -1.38
C ILE A 29 4.90 6.01 -0.08
N TYR A 30 4.58 6.59 1.08
CA TYR A 30 4.76 5.96 2.38
C TYR A 30 4.01 4.62 2.49
N TYR A 31 2.77 4.55 2.01
CA TYR A 31 1.97 3.32 2.02
C TYR A 31 2.50 2.28 1.01
N PHE A 32 2.92 2.72 -0.18
CA PHE A 32 3.32 1.79 -1.24
C PHE A 32 4.77 1.28 -1.16
N LYS A 33 5.69 2.05 -0.58
CA LYS A 33 7.15 1.76 -0.61
C LYS A 33 7.57 0.41 -0.03
N ASN A 34 6.75 -0.19 0.81
CA ASN A 34 7.02 -1.49 1.43
C ASN A 34 6.27 -2.64 0.73
N LEU A 35 5.41 -2.33 -0.23
CA LEU A 35 4.56 -3.29 -0.94
C LEU A 35 4.95 -3.44 -2.40
N LEU A 36 5.40 -2.35 -3.03
CA LEU A 36 5.73 -2.28 -4.45
C LEU A 36 7.18 -1.84 -4.66
N SER A 37 7.76 -2.23 -5.78
CA SER A 37 9.05 -1.70 -6.21
C SER A 37 8.95 -0.21 -6.56
N PHE A 38 10.07 0.50 -6.55
CA PHE A 38 10.08 1.92 -6.96
C PHE A 38 9.63 2.11 -8.41
N SER A 39 9.94 1.16 -9.28
CA SER A 39 9.49 1.19 -10.68
C SER A 39 7.96 1.07 -10.77
N ASP A 40 7.36 0.17 -9.99
CA ASP A 40 5.90 -0.02 -10.00
C ASP A 40 5.18 1.19 -9.43
N ILE A 41 5.73 1.80 -8.38
CA ILE A 41 5.19 3.04 -7.80
C ILE A 41 5.30 4.20 -8.81
N GLU A 42 6.42 4.33 -9.53
CA GLU A 42 6.61 5.34 -10.58
C GLU A 42 5.54 5.20 -11.68
N GLU A 43 5.35 3.97 -12.18
CA GLU A 43 4.35 3.67 -13.20
C GLU A 43 2.93 3.97 -12.70
N LEU A 44 2.60 3.54 -11.49
CA LEU A 44 1.31 3.77 -10.86
C LEU A 44 1.00 5.27 -10.71
N PHE A 45 2.01 6.08 -10.37
CA PHE A 45 1.83 7.52 -10.17
C PHE A 45 1.94 8.35 -11.44
N ARG A 46 2.48 7.81 -12.52
CA ARG A 46 2.70 8.55 -13.77
C ARG A 46 1.46 9.31 -14.27
N PRO A 47 0.24 8.73 -14.31
CA PRO A 47 -0.96 9.46 -14.72
C PRO A 47 -1.31 10.62 -13.78
N ILE A 48 -1.07 10.45 -12.48
CA ILE A 48 -1.33 11.49 -11.46
C ILE A 48 -0.30 12.60 -11.57
N THR A 49 0.99 12.27 -11.57
CA THR A 49 2.08 13.24 -11.62
C THR A 49 2.06 14.04 -12.93
N SER A 50 1.76 13.40 -14.05
CA SER A 50 1.66 14.08 -15.35
C SER A 50 0.54 15.11 -15.41
N LYS A 51 -0.55 14.92 -14.68
CA LYS A 51 -1.67 15.85 -14.63
C LYS A 51 -1.46 16.99 -13.62
N HIS A 52 -1.00 16.67 -12.42
CA HIS A 52 -0.99 17.61 -11.30
C HIS A 52 0.32 18.41 -11.18
N PHE A 53 1.41 17.97 -11.83
CA PHE A 53 2.70 18.67 -11.78
C PHE A 53 3.17 19.23 -13.13
N SER A 54 2.39 19.08 -14.21
CA SER A 54 2.71 19.61 -15.54
C SER A 54 2.17 21.02 -15.80
N GLY A 55 1.50 21.64 -14.82
CA GLY A 55 0.84 22.92 -14.99
C GLY A 55 -0.48 22.86 -15.78
N GLN A 56 -0.98 21.67 -16.07
CA GLN A 56 -2.30 21.50 -16.69
C GLN A 56 -3.41 21.67 -15.65
N THR A 57 -4.51 22.28 -16.06
CA THR A 57 -5.70 22.39 -15.20
C THR A 57 -6.41 21.05 -15.18
N SER A 58 -6.46 20.43 -14.00
CA SER A 58 -7.26 19.22 -13.75
C SER A 58 -8.60 19.61 -13.12
N GLN A 59 -9.68 18.94 -13.52
CA GLN A 59 -11.00 19.14 -12.89
C GLN A 59 -11.04 18.57 -11.45
N LEU A 60 -10.21 17.57 -11.17
CA LEU A 60 -10.05 16.95 -9.86
C LEU A 60 -8.67 17.31 -9.30
N SER A 61 -8.62 17.90 -8.12
CA SER A 61 -7.34 18.21 -7.46
C SER A 61 -6.71 16.96 -6.83
N LEU A 62 -5.41 17.01 -6.57
CA LEU A 62 -4.74 15.90 -5.84
C LEU A 62 -5.26 15.79 -4.40
N GLU A 63 -5.71 16.90 -3.82
CA GLU A 63 -6.37 16.92 -2.50
C GLU A 63 -7.71 16.19 -2.54
N ASP A 64 -8.51 16.36 -3.59
CA ASP A 64 -9.77 15.63 -3.73
C ASP A 64 -9.53 14.12 -3.85
N ILE A 65 -8.52 13.72 -4.64
CA ILE A 65 -8.11 12.31 -4.75
C ILE A 65 -7.67 11.78 -3.38
N TYR A 66 -6.85 12.53 -2.65
CA TYR A 66 -6.38 12.17 -1.33
C TYR A 66 -7.55 11.98 -0.37
N ASN A 67 -8.46 12.94 -0.28
CA ASN A 67 -9.59 12.89 0.63
C ASN A 67 -10.52 11.72 0.33
N GLU A 68 -10.79 11.44 -0.94
CA GLU A 68 -11.63 10.33 -1.36
C GLU A 68 -11.00 8.98 -0.97
N VAL A 69 -9.73 8.79 -1.29
CA VAL A 69 -9.01 7.54 -0.97
C VAL A 69 -8.90 7.32 0.54
N PHE A 70 -8.52 8.35 1.31
CA PHE A 70 -8.37 8.22 2.76
C PHE A 70 -9.69 8.19 3.54
N THR A 71 -10.81 8.49 2.88
CA THR A 71 -12.13 8.21 3.47
C THR A 71 -12.36 6.70 3.65
N LEU A 72 -11.79 5.87 2.78
CA LEU A 72 -11.85 4.41 2.89
C LEU A 72 -11.12 3.88 4.13
N GLU A 73 -10.03 4.55 4.56
CA GLU A 73 -9.23 4.12 5.71
C GLU A 73 -10.04 4.12 7.03
N LYS A 74 -11.02 5.02 7.16
CA LYS A 74 -11.81 5.15 8.40
C LYS A 74 -12.59 3.89 8.75
N GLY A 75 -13.07 3.14 7.76
CA GLY A 75 -13.77 1.87 7.97
C GLY A 75 -12.84 0.68 8.19
N GLU A 76 -11.59 0.76 7.70
CA GLU A 76 -10.65 -0.36 7.73
C GLU A 76 -10.17 -0.71 9.14
N MET A 77 -10.12 0.24 10.07
CA MET A 77 -9.68 -0.04 11.44
C MET A 77 -10.65 -0.97 12.18
N ASP A 78 -11.96 -0.79 12.01
CA ASP A 78 -12.95 -1.65 12.64
C ASP A 78 -13.01 -3.02 11.96
N ASN A 79 -12.89 -3.08 10.64
CA ASN A 79 -12.75 -4.31 9.88
C ASN A 79 -11.50 -5.09 10.33
N LEU A 80 -10.36 -4.40 10.48
CA LEU A 80 -9.11 -5.01 10.96
C LEU A 80 -9.27 -5.62 12.35
N LYS A 81 -9.88 -4.93 13.29
CA LYS A 81 -10.11 -5.46 14.65
C LYS A 81 -10.94 -6.74 14.63
N SER A 82 -12.02 -6.75 13.86
CA SER A 82 -12.89 -7.92 13.72
C SER A 82 -12.16 -9.09 13.05
N ASP A 83 -11.41 -8.83 11.99
CA ASP A 83 -10.64 -9.83 11.26
C ASP A 83 -9.52 -10.43 12.12
N VAL A 84 -8.74 -9.60 12.81
CA VAL A 84 -7.68 -10.04 13.71
C VAL A 84 -8.24 -10.87 14.86
N ALA A 85 -9.38 -10.48 15.45
CA ALA A 85 -10.04 -11.25 16.50
C ALA A 85 -10.50 -12.63 16.01
N ALA A 86 -11.07 -12.70 14.81
CA ALA A 86 -11.48 -13.96 14.20
C ALA A 86 -10.28 -14.89 13.90
N LYS A 87 -9.19 -14.34 13.36
CA LYS A 87 -7.94 -15.10 13.12
C LYS A 87 -7.33 -15.60 14.42
N PHE A 88 -7.30 -14.76 15.45
CA PHE A 88 -6.82 -15.17 16.77
C PHE A 88 -7.65 -16.33 17.34
N ALA A 89 -8.98 -16.24 17.27
CA ALA A 89 -9.86 -17.32 17.75
C ALA A 89 -9.58 -18.63 17.01
N ARG A 90 -9.47 -18.63 15.67
CA ARG A 90 -9.12 -19.82 14.89
C ARG A 90 -7.77 -20.41 15.30
N ALA A 91 -6.77 -19.58 15.51
CA ALA A 91 -5.44 -20.03 15.94
C ALA A 91 -5.48 -20.67 17.33
N GLN A 92 -6.34 -20.22 18.25
CA GLN A 92 -6.52 -20.82 19.57
C GLN A 92 -7.12 -22.23 19.52
N ASP A 93 -7.85 -22.58 18.47
CA ASP A 93 -8.41 -23.91 18.27
C ASP A 93 -7.40 -24.92 17.66
N THR A 94 -6.22 -24.43 17.23
CA THR A 94 -5.16 -25.30 16.68
C THR A 94 -4.42 -26.05 17.78
N PHE A 95 -3.79 -27.18 17.45
CA PHE A 95 -2.90 -27.96 18.31
C PHE A 95 -3.53 -28.47 19.64
N SER A 96 -4.86 -28.50 19.76
CA SER A 96 -5.55 -28.91 20.99
C SER A 96 -5.19 -30.34 21.43
N ASP A 97 -5.05 -31.24 20.46
CA ASP A 97 -4.70 -32.67 20.69
C ASP A 97 -3.22 -32.97 20.42
N ALA A 98 -2.37 -31.96 20.27
CA ALA A 98 -0.95 -32.15 20.01
C ALA A 98 -0.27 -32.78 21.27
N PRO A 99 0.62 -33.75 21.09
CA PRO A 99 1.32 -34.43 22.21
C PRO A 99 2.52 -33.60 22.69
N VAL A 100 2.26 -32.39 23.13
CA VAL A 100 3.25 -31.43 23.60
C VAL A 100 2.81 -30.83 24.94
N ASP A 101 3.74 -30.28 25.71
CA ASP A 101 3.40 -29.63 26.97
C ASP A 101 2.61 -28.31 26.72
N ASP A 102 2.07 -27.73 27.78
CA ASP A 102 1.19 -26.55 27.68
C ASP A 102 1.95 -25.31 27.17
N LYS A 103 3.22 -25.18 27.50
CA LYS A 103 4.06 -24.05 27.06
C LYS A 103 4.31 -24.12 25.56
N ASP A 104 4.66 -25.28 25.08
CA ASP A 104 4.88 -25.53 23.65
C ASP A 104 3.57 -25.37 22.86
N ARG A 105 2.45 -25.83 23.43
CA ARG A 105 1.12 -25.67 22.83
C ARG A 105 0.74 -24.18 22.70
N GLU A 106 0.97 -23.39 23.72
CA GLU A 106 0.75 -21.95 23.67
C GLU A 106 1.61 -21.25 22.60
N TYR A 107 2.88 -21.63 22.54
CA TYR A 107 3.79 -21.14 21.51
C TYR A 107 3.29 -21.50 20.09
N LEU A 108 2.88 -22.75 19.87
CA LEU A 108 2.39 -23.20 18.56
C LEU A 108 1.10 -22.49 18.14
N LYS A 109 0.19 -22.19 19.06
CA LYS A 109 -1.01 -21.39 18.79
C LYS A 109 -0.68 -19.96 18.38
N LEU A 110 0.26 -19.31 19.07
CA LEU A 110 0.73 -17.97 18.69
C LEU A 110 1.47 -17.99 17.36
N PHE A 111 2.28 -19.02 17.10
CA PHE A 111 2.93 -19.21 15.82
C PHE A 111 1.91 -19.38 14.68
N ALA A 112 0.86 -20.18 14.87
CA ALA A 112 -0.23 -20.31 13.91
C ALA A 112 -0.92 -18.99 13.62
N PHE A 113 -1.16 -18.18 14.65
CA PHE A 113 -1.73 -16.83 14.49
C PHE A 113 -0.83 -15.92 13.67
N ILE A 114 0.48 -15.91 13.94
CA ILE A 114 1.46 -15.15 13.13
C ILE A 114 1.45 -15.62 11.66
N CYS A 115 1.41 -16.93 11.43
CA CYS A 115 1.32 -17.49 10.09
C CYS A 115 0.05 -17.04 9.37
N GLU A 116 -1.09 -17.07 10.03
CA GLU A 116 -2.36 -16.67 9.44
C GLU A 116 -2.37 -15.18 9.05
N LEU A 117 -1.84 -14.31 9.92
CA LEU A 117 -1.65 -12.89 9.58
C LEU A 117 -0.67 -12.71 8.42
N SER A 118 0.41 -13.50 8.39
CA SER A 118 1.41 -13.42 7.31
C SER A 118 0.84 -13.88 5.97
N PHE A 119 0.01 -14.91 5.94
CA PHE A 119 -0.68 -15.37 4.72
C PHE A 119 -1.62 -14.29 4.19
N ASP A 120 -2.36 -13.64 5.06
CA ASP A 120 -3.26 -12.54 4.68
C ASP A 120 -2.49 -11.37 4.04
N VAL A 121 -1.40 -10.92 4.66
CA VAL A 121 -0.53 -9.87 4.11
C VAL A 121 0.07 -10.31 2.77
N TYR A 122 0.57 -11.53 2.67
CA TYR A 122 1.15 -12.06 1.43
C TYR A 122 0.14 -12.06 0.29
N LEU A 123 -1.06 -12.61 0.51
CA LEU A 123 -2.10 -12.69 -0.52
C LEU A 123 -2.56 -11.29 -0.96
N LYS A 124 -2.75 -10.36 -0.03
CA LYS A 124 -3.09 -8.96 -0.36
C LYS A 124 -1.98 -8.27 -1.15
N THR A 125 -0.71 -8.50 -0.80
CA THR A 125 0.43 -7.97 -1.56
C THR A 125 0.44 -8.50 -2.99
N GLN A 126 0.21 -9.80 -3.20
CA GLN A 126 0.11 -10.38 -4.55
C GLN A 126 -1.06 -9.77 -5.35
N MET A 127 -2.20 -9.49 -4.73
CA MET A 127 -3.31 -8.82 -5.39
C MET A 127 -2.96 -7.38 -5.79
N ILE A 128 -2.28 -6.64 -4.94
CA ILE A 128 -1.83 -5.27 -5.22
C ILE A 128 -0.87 -5.26 -6.41
N GLU A 129 0.12 -6.16 -6.43
CA GLU A 129 1.09 -6.30 -7.52
C GLU A 129 0.37 -6.63 -8.84
N MET A 130 -0.55 -7.58 -8.83
CA MET A 130 -1.31 -7.97 -10.02
C MET A 130 -2.14 -6.81 -10.57
N ILE A 131 -2.80 -6.02 -9.75
CA ILE A 131 -3.57 -4.85 -10.17
C ILE A 131 -2.64 -3.75 -10.70
N ALA A 132 -1.49 -3.52 -10.06
CA ALA A 132 -0.50 -2.56 -10.53
C ALA A 132 0.06 -2.95 -11.90
N ASP A 133 0.29 -4.24 -12.15
CA ASP A 133 0.72 -4.76 -13.46
C ASP A 133 -0.35 -4.53 -14.55
N GLN A 134 -1.62 -4.77 -14.26
CA GLN A 134 -2.72 -4.49 -15.20
C GLN A 134 -2.78 -3.00 -15.56
N LEU A 135 -2.65 -2.10 -14.58
CA LEU A 135 -2.63 -0.66 -14.83
C LEU A 135 -1.45 -0.22 -15.70
N ARG A 136 -0.33 -0.95 -15.61
CA ARG A 136 0.85 -0.72 -16.44
C ARG A 136 0.63 -1.15 -17.89
N GLU A 137 0.02 -2.31 -18.11
CA GLU A 137 -0.29 -2.84 -19.45
C GLU A 137 -1.30 -1.96 -20.18
N ASP A 138 -2.27 -1.41 -19.48
CA ASP A 138 -3.31 -0.52 -20.01
C ASP A 138 -2.81 0.92 -20.25
N ALA A 139 -1.63 1.28 -19.73
CA ALA A 139 -1.08 2.62 -19.88
C ALA A 139 -0.65 2.86 -21.35
N PRO A 140 -1.05 3.98 -21.99
CA PRO A 140 -0.63 4.30 -23.34
C PRO A 140 0.91 4.40 -23.41
N ALA A 141 1.51 3.71 -24.38
CA ALA A 141 2.97 3.70 -24.60
C ALA A 141 3.52 5.15 -24.58
N PRO A 142 4.67 5.40 -23.96
CA PRO A 142 5.28 6.71 -23.94
C PRO A 142 5.51 7.19 -25.38
N ARG A 143 4.93 8.35 -25.72
CA ARG A 143 5.19 8.97 -27.03
C ARG A 143 6.67 9.23 -27.14
N LYS A 144 7.36 8.50 -28.02
CA LYS A 144 8.75 8.78 -28.38
C LYS A 144 8.83 10.22 -28.87
N LYS A 145 9.61 11.04 -28.19
CA LYS A 145 10.02 12.36 -28.68
C LYS A 145 11.07 12.20 -29.75
#